data_30b399509cb0d33bebdef13ce1b43637
#
_entry.id   30b399509cb0d33bebdef13ce1b43637
#
_cell.length_a   1.000
_cell.length_b   1.000
_cell.length_c   1.000
_cell.angle_alpha   90.00
_cell.angle_beta   90.00
_cell.angle_gamma   90.00
#
_symmetry.space_group_name_H-M   'P 1'
#
loop_
_entity.id
_entity.type
_entity.pdbx_description
1 polymer ?
#
loop_
_entity_poly.entity_id
_entity_poly.type
_entity_poly.pdbx_seq_one_letter_code
_entity_poly.pdbx_strand_id
1 'polypeptide(L)'
;MNADQFIQAANDFAKASAKTSSDEIQQAYEVNVSCLSRPGAEVMVIRKPWPVGRWGKVVSFREFNPCYFRVEVALDGKLIYMPASALTRWAGAPDCEKAELQNIYLLMKINGLTLAQ
;
A
#
# COMPACT_ATOMS: atom_id res chain seq x y z
N MET A 1 -4.60 3.61 -15.12
CA MET A 1 -5.75 2.96 -14.42
C MET A 1 -6.45 4.01 -13.57
N ASN A 2 -7.78 4.09 -13.61
CA ASN A 2 -8.53 4.99 -12.74
C ASN A 2 -8.87 4.30 -11.41
N ALA A 3 -9.38 5.09 -10.44
CA ALA A 3 -9.67 4.60 -9.10
C ALA A 3 -10.70 3.45 -9.09
N ASP A 4 -11.75 3.55 -9.92
CA ASP A 4 -12.79 2.53 -9.98
C ASP A 4 -12.26 1.20 -10.52
N GLN A 5 -11.44 1.25 -11.56
CA GLN A 5 -10.79 0.07 -12.13
C GLN A 5 -9.85 -0.58 -11.13
N PHE A 6 -9.09 0.23 -10.38
CA PHE A 6 -8.20 -0.28 -9.35
C PHE A 6 -8.99 -0.97 -8.22
N ILE A 7 -10.04 -0.32 -7.72
CA ILE A 7 -10.86 -0.87 -6.64
C ILE A 7 -11.50 -2.20 -7.08
N GLN A 8 -12.03 -2.25 -8.30
CA GLN A 8 -12.63 -3.48 -8.83
C GLN A 8 -11.60 -4.60 -8.94
N ALA A 9 -10.44 -4.33 -9.51
CA ALA A 9 -9.38 -5.32 -9.67
C ALA A 9 -8.85 -5.81 -8.32
N ALA A 10 -8.69 -4.92 -7.34
CA ALA A 10 -8.25 -5.27 -6.00
C ALA A 10 -9.27 -6.16 -5.29
N ASN A 11 -10.57 -5.84 -5.39
CA ASN A 11 -11.62 -6.63 -4.79
C ASN A 11 -11.75 -8.01 -5.44
N ASP A 12 -11.62 -8.09 -6.75
CA ASP A 12 -11.63 -9.36 -7.48
C ASP A 12 -10.45 -10.24 -7.06
N PHE A 13 -9.27 -9.65 -6.92
CA PHE A 13 -8.09 -10.36 -6.45
C PHE A 13 -8.27 -10.87 -5.01
N ALA A 14 -8.85 -10.05 -4.13
CA ALA A 14 -9.10 -10.43 -2.74
C ALA A 14 -10.07 -11.61 -2.62
N LYS A 15 -11.00 -11.76 -3.56
CA LYS A 15 -11.95 -12.87 -3.60
C LYS A 15 -11.35 -14.17 -4.12
N ALA A 16 -10.18 -14.13 -4.76
CA ALA A 16 -9.51 -15.32 -5.24
C ALA A 16 -9.16 -16.24 -4.07
N SER A 17 -9.40 -17.54 -4.22
CA SER A 17 -9.37 -18.52 -3.13
C SER A 17 -7.97 -18.99 -2.75
N ALA A 18 -6.94 -18.62 -3.48
CA ALA A 18 -5.57 -19.07 -3.20
C ALA A 18 -5.06 -18.53 -1.86
N LYS A 19 -4.53 -19.42 -1.02
CA LYS A 19 -3.85 -19.03 0.22
C LYS A 19 -2.49 -18.44 -0.10
N THR A 20 -2.14 -17.39 0.61
CA THR A 20 -0.82 -16.76 0.50
C THR A 20 0.12 -17.37 1.52
N SER A 21 1.30 -17.83 1.08
CA SER A 21 2.30 -18.40 1.97
C SER A 21 2.98 -17.32 2.83
N SER A 22 3.59 -17.72 3.94
CA SER A 22 4.34 -16.80 4.81
C SER A 22 5.48 -16.12 4.07
N ASP A 23 6.17 -16.84 3.18
CA ASP A 23 7.28 -16.29 2.39
C ASP A 23 6.77 -15.23 1.40
N GLU A 24 5.63 -15.47 0.76
CA GLU A 24 5.00 -14.51 -0.14
C GLU A 24 4.60 -13.23 0.60
N ILE A 25 4.06 -13.38 1.81
CA ILE A 25 3.67 -12.23 2.65
C ILE A 25 4.90 -11.40 2.99
N GLN A 26 5.96 -12.03 3.45
CA GLN A 26 7.20 -11.34 3.80
C GLN A 26 7.79 -10.61 2.60
N GLN A 27 7.87 -11.27 1.46
CA GLN A 27 8.38 -10.68 0.23
C GLN A 27 7.53 -9.47 -0.21
N ALA A 28 6.21 -9.57 -0.09
CA ALA A 28 5.32 -8.46 -0.44
C ALA A 28 5.61 -7.21 0.39
N TYR A 29 5.84 -7.36 1.69
CA TYR A 29 6.19 -6.23 2.56
C TYR A 29 7.59 -5.68 2.27
N GLU A 30 8.55 -6.52 1.93
CA GLU A 30 9.90 -6.08 1.55
C GLU A 30 9.87 -5.25 0.27
N VAL A 31 9.15 -5.70 -0.73
CA VAL A 31 8.94 -4.95 -1.99
C VAL A 31 8.24 -3.63 -1.70
N ASN A 32 7.23 -3.65 -0.83
CA ASN A 32 6.48 -2.47 -0.45
C ASN A 32 7.39 -1.40 0.19
N VAL A 33 8.25 -1.78 1.13
CA VAL A 33 9.21 -0.87 1.77
C VAL A 33 10.09 -0.20 0.72
N SER A 34 10.60 -0.95 -0.22
CA SER A 34 11.42 -0.42 -1.32
C SER A 34 10.67 0.63 -2.14
N CYS A 35 9.39 0.38 -2.44
CA CYS A 35 8.57 1.31 -3.21
C CYS A 35 8.22 2.59 -2.43
N LEU A 36 8.04 2.48 -1.10
CA LEU A 36 7.65 3.59 -0.25
C LEU A 36 8.82 4.51 0.14
N SER A 37 10.05 4.09 -0.07
CA SER A 37 11.24 4.84 0.35
C SER A 37 11.52 6.08 -0.51
N ARG A 38 10.76 6.31 -1.57
CA ARG A 38 10.94 7.43 -2.49
C ARG A 38 10.10 8.64 -2.05
N PRO A 39 10.70 9.81 -1.75
CA PRO A 39 9.94 11.04 -1.46
C PRO A 39 9.02 11.40 -2.65
N GLY A 40 7.81 11.85 -2.32
CA GLY A 40 6.80 12.19 -3.34
C GLY A 40 6.04 11.00 -3.91
N ALA A 41 6.35 9.77 -3.50
CA ALA A 41 5.61 8.59 -3.93
C ALA A 41 4.13 8.70 -3.50
N GLU A 42 3.23 8.42 -4.43
CA GLU A 42 1.80 8.38 -4.12
C GLU A 42 1.46 7.04 -3.48
N VAL A 43 0.79 7.10 -2.34
CA VAL A 43 0.50 5.93 -1.49
C VAL A 43 -0.94 5.92 -1.03
N MET A 44 -1.42 4.73 -0.66
CA MET A 44 -2.76 4.54 -0.12
C MET A 44 -2.69 3.81 1.22
N VAL A 45 -3.52 4.21 2.16
CA VAL A 45 -3.62 3.57 3.48
C VAL A 45 -4.43 2.28 3.36
N ILE A 46 -3.88 1.18 3.88
CA ILE A 46 -4.48 -0.16 3.78
C ILE A 46 -4.76 -0.82 5.13
N ARG A 47 -4.48 -0.17 6.25
CA ARG A 47 -4.57 -0.79 7.58
C ARG A 47 -5.12 0.16 8.63
N LYS A 48 -6.09 -0.32 9.42
CA LYS A 48 -6.58 0.40 10.61
C LYS A 48 -5.48 0.44 11.69
N PRO A 49 -5.47 1.44 12.58
CA PRO A 49 -6.50 2.48 12.81
C PRO A 49 -6.38 3.71 11.91
N TRP A 50 -5.45 3.71 10.95
CA TRP A 50 -5.30 4.84 10.03
C TRP A 50 -6.46 4.87 9.01
N PRO A 51 -6.67 6.02 8.32
CA PRO A 51 -7.84 6.19 7.45
C PRO A 51 -7.73 5.36 6.16
N VAL A 52 -8.16 4.11 6.21
CA VAL A 52 -8.11 3.16 5.10
C VAL A 52 -8.81 3.71 3.85
N GLY A 53 -8.18 3.51 2.70
CA GLY A 53 -8.70 3.94 1.41
C GLY A 53 -8.29 5.36 1.01
N ARG A 54 -7.75 6.15 1.94
CA ARG A 54 -7.22 7.49 1.62
C ARG A 54 -5.85 7.38 1.01
N TRP A 55 -5.54 8.29 0.10
CA TRP A 55 -4.21 8.33 -0.52
C TRP A 55 -3.59 9.71 -0.37
N GLY A 56 -2.27 9.72 -0.41
CA GLY A 56 -1.47 10.93 -0.25
C GLY A 56 -0.07 10.73 -0.81
N LYS A 57 0.85 11.60 -0.40
CA LYS A 57 2.24 11.56 -0.86
C LYS A 57 3.20 11.37 0.31
N VAL A 58 4.21 10.56 0.11
CA VAL A 58 5.29 10.37 1.08
C VAL A 58 6.10 11.65 1.19
N VAL A 59 6.25 12.15 2.41
CA VAL A 59 7.09 13.30 2.73
C VAL A 59 8.46 12.84 3.21
N SER A 60 8.49 11.86 4.12
CA SER A 60 9.74 11.30 4.62
C SER A 60 9.59 9.82 4.93
N PHE A 61 10.71 9.11 4.90
CA PHE A 61 10.78 7.69 5.19
C PHE A 61 11.93 7.46 6.16
N ARG A 62 11.66 6.81 7.30
CA ARG A 62 12.65 6.54 8.34
C ARG A 62 12.69 5.08 8.72
N GLU A 63 13.89 4.55 8.82
CA GLU A 63 14.16 3.24 9.37
C GLU A 63 14.54 3.38 10.85
N PHE A 64 13.77 2.77 11.74
CA PHE A 64 14.07 2.76 13.17
C PHE A 64 14.89 1.53 13.59
N ASN A 65 14.70 0.42 12.88
CA ASN A 65 15.50 -0.79 13.02
C ASN A 65 15.31 -1.63 11.73
N PRO A 66 16.03 -2.72 11.53
CA PRO A 66 15.96 -3.49 10.28
C PRO A 66 14.57 -3.99 9.90
N CYS A 67 13.63 -4.01 10.86
CA CYS A 67 12.27 -4.53 10.65
C CYS A 67 11.18 -3.49 10.84
N TYR A 68 11.51 -2.25 11.19
CA TYR A 68 10.51 -1.24 11.49
C TYR A 68 10.79 0.07 10.78
N PHE A 69 9.87 0.44 9.90
CA PHE A 69 9.94 1.65 9.09
C PHE A 69 8.72 2.51 9.35
N ARG A 70 8.91 3.82 9.46
CA ARG A 70 7.82 4.78 9.56
C ARG A 70 7.86 5.76 8.41
N VAL A 71 6.66 6.14 7.97
CA VAL A 71 6.48 7.02 6.83
C VAL A 71 5.66 8.22 7.26
N GLU A 72 6.16 9.41 6.94
CA GLU A 72 5.39 10.63 7.08
C GLU A 72 4.66 10.89 5.78
N VAL A 73 3.33 10.95 5.84
CA VAL A 73 2.47 11.05 4.65
C VAL A 73 1.60 12.29 4.76
N ALA A 74 1.53 13.06 3.67
CA ALA A 74 0.61 14.17 3.54
C ALA A 74 -0.75 13.64 3.06
N LEU A 75 -1.73 13.61 3.96
CA LEU A 75 -3.11 13.21 3.69
C LEU A 75 -4.05 14.38 3.98
N ASP A 76 -4.82 14.80 2.97
CA ASP A 76 -5.82 15.87 3.13
C ASP A 76 -5.25 17.13 3.80
N GLY A 77 -4.03 17.51 3.45
CA GLY A 77 -3.35 18.68 4.00
C GLY A 77 -2.75 18.49 5.39
N LYS A 78 -2.79 17.28 5.94
CA LYS A 78 -2.20 16.95 7.25
C LYS A 78 -1.06 15.98 7.08
N LEU A 79 -0.05 16.10 7.95
CA LEU A 79 1.05 15.15 8.03
C LEU A 79 0.74 14.09 9.07
N ILE A 80 0.75 12.83 8.65
CA ILE A 80 0.48 11.70 9.53
C ILE A 80 1.65 10.73 9.46
N TYR A 81 2.17 10.35 10.64
CA TYR A 81 3.19 9.30 10.76
C TYR A 81 2.52 7.95 10.92
N MET A 82 2.91 6.99 10.10
CA MET A 82 2.40 5.63 10.21
C MET A 82 3.45 4.61 9.81
N PRO A 83 3.32 3.35 10.27
CA PRO A 83 4.26 2.30 9.86
C PRO A 83 4.11 2.01 8.38
N ALA A 84 5.22 1.63 7.73
CA ALA A 84 5.20 1.28 6.31
C ALA A 84 4.22 0.14 5.99
N SER A 85 3.98 -0.76 6.94
CA SER A 85 3.02 -1.86 6.77
C SER A 85 1.56 -1.41 6.64
N ALA A 86 1.25 -0.16 6.99
CA ALA A 86 -0.09 0.42 6.84
C ALA A 86 -0.34 1.05 5.47
N LEU A 87 0.66 1.07 4.60
CA LEU A 87 0.64 1.75 3.31
C LEU A 87 0.98 0.82 2.16
N THR A 88 0.47 1.16 0.99
CA THR A 88 0.94 0.61 -0.28
C THR A 88 1.02 1.75 -1.30
N ARG A 89 1.71 1.50 -2.42
CA ARG A 89 1.73 2.44 -3.54
C ARG A 89 0.30 2.67 -4.06
N TRP A 90 0.04 3.87 -4.52
CA TRP A 90 -1.21 4.15 -5.23
C TRP A 90 -1.11 3.65 -6.67
N ALA A 91 -2.02 2.77 -7.05
CA ALA A 91 -2.00 2.14 -8.37
C ALA A 91 -2.29 3.12 -9.52
N GLY A 92 -2.95 4.24 -9.22
CA GLY A 92 -3.20 5.30 -10.19
C GLY A 92 -2.02 6.22 -10.43
N ALA A 93 -0.90 6.05 -9.72
CA ALA A 93 0.28 6.87 -9.92
C ALA A 93 0.86 6.66 -11.32
N PRO A 94 1.30 7.74 -12.02
CA PRO A 94 1.81 7.62 -13.39
C PRO A 94 3.01 6.69 -13.53
N ASP A 95 3.81 6.55 -12.47
CA ASP A 95 5.01 5.71 -12.45
C ASP A 95 4.77 4.31 -11.89
N CYS A 96 3.52 3.92 -11.66
CA CYS A 96 3.18 2.60 -11.13
C CYS A 96 3.31 1.54 -12.23
N GLU A 97 4.21 0.57 -12.02
CA GLU A 97 4.44 -0.51 -12.95
C GLU A 97 3.49 -1.68 -12.70
N LYS A 98 3.32 -2.54 -13.71
CA LYS A 98 2.44 -3.71 -13.62
C LYS A 98 2.84 -4.66 -12.47
N ALA A 99 4.14 -4.83 -12.25
CA ALA A 99 4.65 -5.66 -11.16
C ALA A 99 4.27 -5.09 -9.79
N GLU A 100 4.27 -3.76 -9.66
CA GLU A 100 3.83 -3.08 -8.43
C GLU A 100 2.33 -3.31 -8.19
N LEU A 101 1.51 -3.31 -9.24
CA LEU A 101 0.07 -3.57 -9.13
C LEU A 101 -0.22 -4.93 -8.48
N GLN A 102 0.47 -5.97 -8.90
CA GLN A 102 0.29 -7.31 -8.34
C GLN A 102 0.62 -7.32 -6.85
N ASN A 103 1.68 -6.64 -6.47
CA ASN A 103 2.08 -6.54 -5.07
C ASN A 103 1.07 -5.75 -4.23
N ILE A 104 0.53 -4.67 -4.78
CA ILE A 104 -0.51 -3.86 -4.12
C ILE A 104 -1.76 -4.71 -3.84
N TYR A 105 -2.23 -5.46 -4.83
CA TYR A 105 -3.39 -6.32 -4.66
C TYR A 105 -3.15 -7.40 -3.61
N LEU A 106 -1.96 -7.98 -3.59
CA LEU A 106 -1.59 -8.99 -2.60
C LEU A 106 -1.61 -8.42 -1.18
N LEU A 107 -1.05 -7.22 -0.99
CA LEU A 107 -1.05 -6.55 0.32
C LEU A 107 -2.47 -6.21 0.79
N MET A 108 -3.32 -5.77 -0.12
CA MET A 108 -4.73 -5.52 0.20
C MET A 108 -5.44 -6.81 0.63
N LYS A 109 -5.19 -7.91 -0.09
CA LYS A 109 -5.76 -9.21 0.25
C LYS A 109 -5.30 -9.68 1.63
N ILE A 110 -4.01 -9.57 1.93
CA ILE A 110 -3.43 -9.96 3.23
C ILE A 110 -4.10 -9.19 4.37
N ASN A 111 -4.42 -7.92 4.15
CA ASN A 111 -5.07 -7.07 5.16
C ASN A 111 -6.60 -7.22 5.17
N GLY A 112 -7.17 -8.11 4.37
CA GLY A 112 -8.61 -8.33 4.31
C GLY A 112 -9.37 -7.10 3.81
N LEU A 113 -8.75 -6.29 2.99
CA LEU A 113 -9.28 -5.00 2.59
C LEU A 113 -10.21 -5.14 1.39
N THR A 114 -11.45 -4.68 1.55
CA THR A 114 -12.41 -4.46 0.47
C THR A 114 -12.82 -3.00 0.49
N LEU A 115 -12.62 -2.32 -0.62
CA LEU A 115 -12.92 -0.90 -0.72
C LEU A 115 -14.32 -0.68 -1.30
N ALA A 116 -15.00 0.36 -0.80
CA ALA A 116 -16.25 0.82 -1.36
C ALA A 116 -15.99 1.47 -2.73
N GLN A 117 -16.88 1.20 -3.65
CA GLN A 117 -16.85 1.82 -4.98
C GLN A 117 -17.61 3.14 -4.99
#